data_b24c078a99593429d717bb739a6f2532
#
_entry.id   b24c078a99593429d717bb739a6f2532
#
_cell.length_a   1.000
_cell.length_b   1.000
_cell.length_c   1.000
_cell.angle_alpha   90.00
_cell.angle_beta   90.00
_cell.angle_gamma   90.00
#
_symmetry.space_group_name_H-M   'P 1'
#
loop_
_entity.id
_entity.type
_entity.pdbx_description
1 polymer ?
#
loop_
_entity_poly.entity_id
_entity_poly.type
_entity_poly.pdbx_seq_one_letter_code
_entity_poly.pdbx_strand_id
1 'polypeptide(L)'
;MKVVCIGELLIDFICTDTNKQLHDSVNFIKKAGGAPANVAATVSKLGGKAEFIGKVGNDPFGVFLKQVLTDANVGTKGVLFDAEHPTTLAFVSLTDDGERDFVFNRGADGELTRTDVLIKTNQSEIYHFGSATALLPSVTRDTYISVMEECSSKDEFVSFDPNYRSALWLNEDAFKTAVLPCLKWTHLLKVSEEELVILGGNNDSSIGLEYLHGLGCPFILVTLGKKGTLVSYNNLHKIVPSIPIKSIDSTGAGDAFIGAILYQLAKHRKVSFDHSELCQMVTFANKVGALTCTQMGAISAIPTLDQLKEVK
;
A
#
# COMPACT_ATOMS: atom_id res chain seq x y z
N MET A 1 -17.04 1.08 -9.26
CA MET A 1 -16.79 0.06 -8.22
C MET A 1 -16.31 0.75 -6.95
N LYS A 2 -16.31 0.09 -5.82
CA LYS A 2 -15.71 0.58 -4.57
C LYS A 2 -14.38 -0.15 -4.35
N VAL A 3 -13.41 0.52 -3.74
CA VAL A 3 -12.14 -0.07 -3.31
C VAL A 3 -12.20 -0.35 -1.81
N VAL A 4 -11.93 -1.59 -1.43
CA VAL A 4 -11.85 -2.02 -0.02
C VAL A 4 -10.39 -2.34 0.28
N CYS A 5 -9.77 -1.58 1.18
CA CYS A 5 -8.38 -1.76 1.58
C CYS A 5 -8.33 -2.48 2.94
N ILE A 6 -7.51 -3.53 3.03
CA ILE A 6 -7.42 -4.39 4.23
C ILE A 6 -5.97 -4.42 4.71
N GLY A 7 -5.77 -4.19 6.02
CA GLY A 7 -4.46 -4.30 6.66
C GLY A 7 -4.26 -3.34 7.83
N GLU A 8 -3.03 -2.89 8.03
CA GLU A 8 -2.68 -2.04 9.16
C GLU A 8 -3.14 -0.58 9.01
N LEU A 9 -3.48 -0.01 10.14
CA LEU A 9 -3.65 1.41 10.41
C LEU A 9 -2.91 1.71 11.70
N LEU A 10 -1.91 2.57 11.66
CA LEU A 10 -0.95 2.74 12.73
C LEU A 10 -0.51 4.21 12.91
N ILE A 11 0.20 4.49 13.99
CA ILE A 11 0.85 5.77 14.20
C ILE A 11 2.30 5.69 13.77
N ASP A 12 2.71 6.60 12.89
CA ASP A 12 4.11 6.90 12.63
C ASP A 12 4.57 8.05 13.54
N PHE A 13 5.54 7.79 14.40
CA PHE A 13 6.32 8.80 15.10
C PHE A 13 7.60 9.07 14.32
N ILE A 14 7.60 10.17 13.57
CA ILE A 14 8.73 10.58 12.74
C ILE A 14 9.63 11.49 13.54
N CYS A 15 10.89 11.10 13.71
CA CYS A 15 11.89 11.92 14.38
C CYS A 15 12.10 13.24 13.61
N THR A 16 12.14 14.35 14.33
CA THR A 16 12.42 15.68 13.77
C THR A 16 13.82 16.18 14.10
N ASP A 17 14.55 15.46 14.93
CA ASP A 17 15.95 15.75 15.18
C ASP A 17 16.77 15.32 13.96
N THR A 18 17.63 16.19 13.46
CA THR A 18 18.48 15.90 12.30
C THR A 18 19.64 15.00 12.68
N ASN A 19 19.95 14.00 11.84
CA ASN A 19 21.14 13.13 11.99
C ASN A 19 21.24 12.40 13.34
N LYS A 20 20.11 11.96 13.88
CA LYS A 20 20.07 11.15 15.08
C LYS A 20 19.48 9.77 14.82
N GLN A 21 20.09 8.77 15.40
CA GLN A 21 19.49 7.43 15.53
C GLN A 21 18.34 7.48 16.55
N LEU A 22 17.44 6.49 16.52
CA LEU A 22 16.27 6.49 17.41
C LEU A 22 16.61 6.55 18.90
N HIS A 23 17.71 5.94 19.33
CA HIS A 23 18.14 5.94 20.75
C HIS A 23 18.57 7.33 21.26
N ASP A 24 18.97 8.25 20.36
CA ASP A 24 19.36 9.63 20.67
C ASP A 24 18.25 10.64 20.35
N SER A 25 17.16 10.19 19.73
CA SER A 25 16.07 11.04 19.29
C SER A 25 15.17 11.46 20.45
N VAL A 26 14.82 12.73 20.53
CA VAL A 26 13.98 13.31 21.58
C VAL A 26 12.66 13.82 21.04
N ASN A 27 12.67 14.41 19.82
CA ASN A 27 11.51 15.08 19.26
C ASN A 27 10.88 14.27 18.13
N PHE A 28 9.57 14.06 18.20
CA PHE A 28 8.81 13.29 17.22
C PHE A 28 7.54 14.02 16.80
N ILE A 29 7.18 13.91 15.51
CA ILE A 29 5.88 14.32 15.01
C ILE A 29 5.03 13.05 14.80
N LYS A 30 3.82 13.08 15.38
CA LYS A 30 2.81 12.04 15.19
C LYS A 30 2.13 12.20 13.83
N LYS A 31 2.10 11.13 13.03
CA LYS A 31 1.38 11.02 11.77
C LYS A 31 0.51 9.77 11.75
N ALA A 32 -0.58 9.83 11.00
CA ALA A 32 -1.32 8.61 10.65
C ALA A 32 -0.56 7.89 9.53
N GLY A 33 -0.38 6.58 9.69
CA GLY A 33 0.30 5.69 8.77
C GLY A 33 -0.47 4.40 8.55
N GLY A 34 0.16 3.47 7.83
CA GLY A 34 -0.41 2.23 7.36
C GLY A 34 -0.65 2.28 5.85
N ALA A 35 0.06 1.42 5.11
CA ALA A 35 0.02 1.45 3.65
C ALA A 35 -1.41 1.28 3.09
N PRO A 36 -2.23 0.30 3.52
CA PRO A 36 -3.59 0.16 3.01
C PRO A 36 -4.50 1.36 3.36
N ALA A 37 -4.23 2.04 4.48
CA ALA A 37 -4.96 3.25 4.85
C ALA A 37 -4.60 4.44 3.94
N ASN A 38 -3.32 4.57 3.57
CA ASN A 38 -2.85 5.56 2.60
C ASN A 38 -3.49 5.33 1.22
N VAL A 39 -3.59 4.07 0.78
CA VAL A 39 -4.26 3.68 -0.47
C VAL A 39 -5.75 4.07 -0.43
N ALA A 40 -6.47 3.73 0.63
CA ALA A 40 -7.88 4.09 0.80
C ALA A 40 -8.11 5.61 0.76
N ALA A 41 -7.25 6.36 1.48
CA ALA A 41 -7.28 7.82 1.48
C ALA A 41 -7.00 8.41 0.08
N THR A 42 -6.07 7.80 -0.68
CA THR A 42 -5.78 8.23 -2.05
C THR A 42 -6.99 8.05 -2.96
N VAL A 43 -7.61 6.87 -2.95
CA VAL A 43 -8.83 6.61 -3.74
C VAL A 43 -9.91 7.63 -3.41
N SER A 44 -10.13 7.92 -2.12
CA SER A 44 -11.15 8.84 -1.66
C SER A 44 -10.86 10.29 -2.07
N LYS A 45 -9.62 10.78 -1.85
CA LYS A 45 -9.21 12.15 -2.23
C LYS A 45 -9.28 12.40 -3.73
N LEU A 46 -9.12 11.35 -4.55
CA LEU A 46 -9.33 11.41 -6.01
C LEU A 46 -10.81 11.31 -6.41
N GLY A 47 -11.74 11.32 -5.45
CA GLY A 47 -13.19 11.29 -5.70
C GLY A 47 -13.77 9.88 -5.90
N GLY A 48 -13.03 8.83 -5.62
CA GLY A 48 -13.50 7.44 -5.61
C GLY A 48 -14.22 7.09 -4.31
N LYS A 49 -14.80 5.88 -4.28
CA LYS A 49 -15.37 5.31 -3.05
C LYS A 49 -14.38 4.31 -2.46
N ALA A 50 -13.94 4.54 -1.23
CA ALA A 50 -13.05 3.66 -0.50
C ALA A 50 -13.63 3.25 0.85
N GLU A 51 -13.36 2.03 1.27
CA GLU A 51 -13.55 1.53 2.63
C GLU A 51 -12.24 0.96 3.15
N PHE A 52 -12.02 1.08 4.45
CA PHE A 52 -10.89 0.48 5.13
C PHE A 52 -11.36 -0.57 6.13
N ILE A 53 -10.68 -1.71 6.17
CA ILE A 53 -10.89 -2.80 7.13
C ILE A 53 -9.56 -3.07 7.84
N GLY A 54 -9.57 -2.97 9.16
CA GLY A 54 -8.41 -3.22 10.00
C GLY A 54 -8.74 -2.98 11.46
N LYS A 55 -7.78 -3.26 12.34
CA LYS A 55 -7.98 -3.17 13.78
C LYS A 55 -6.97 -2.21 14.41
N VAL A 56 -7.44 -1.39 15.33
CA VAL A 56 -6.66 -0.44 16.15
C VAL A 56 -6.99 -0.62 17.61
N GLY A 57 -6.14 -0.17 18.52
CA GLY A 57 -6.42 -0.22 19.93
C GLY A 57 -7.59 0.68 20.33
N ASN A 58 -8.30 0.31 21.39
CA ASN A 58 -9.31 1.15 22.03
C ASN A 58 -8.61 2.21 22.89
N ASP A 59 -7.82 3.07 22.26
CA ASP A 59 -6.99 4.08 22.87
C ASP A 59 -7.07 5.41 22.09
N PRO A 60 -6.48 6.51 22.61
CA PRO A 60 -6.51 7.80 21.94
C PRO A 60 -5.90 7.80 20.53
N PHE A 61 -4.96 6.88 20.23
CA PHE A 61 -4.35 6.77 18.90
C PHE A 61 -5.31 6.10 17.91
N GLY A 62 -6.02 5.04 18.32
CA GLY A 62 -7.04 4.39 17.49
C GLY A 62 -8.18 5.35 17.15
N VAL A 63 -8.64 6.16 18.13
CA VAL A 63 -9.65 7.20 17.90
C VAL A 63 -9.14 8.25 16.88
N PHE A 64 -7.90 8.73 17.05
CA PHE A 64 -7.28 9.66 16.12
C PHE A 64 -7.19 9.09 14.70
N LEU A 65 -6.74 7.87 14.54
CA LEU A 65 -6.59 7.22 13.24
C LEU A 65 -7.93 7.06 12.51
N LYS A 66 -8.97 6.62 13.22
CA LYS A 66 -10.32 6.54 12.66
C LYS A 66 -10.85 7.89 12.21
N GLN A 67 -10.57 8.96 12.99
CA GLN A 67 -10.96 10.32 12.63
C GLN A 67 -10.24 10.78 11.37
N VAL A 68 -8.92 10.54 11.24
CA VAL A 68 -8.15 10.89 10.02
C VAL A 68 -8.74 10.25 8.76
N LEU A 69 -9.12 8.97 8.82
CA LEU A 69 -9.77 8.30 7.69
C LEU A 69 -11.16 8.88 7.40
N THR A 70 -11.92 9.22 8.45
CA THR A 70 -13.24 9.85 8.31
C THR A 70 -13.11 11.22 7.63
N ASP A 71 -12.14 12.03 8.04
CA ASP A 71 -11.86 13.35 7.45
C ASP A 71 -11.39 13.26 6.00
N ALA A 72 -10.74 12.13 5.63
CA ALA A 72 -10.38 11.80 4.26
C ALA A 72 -11.57 11.21 3.45
N ASN A 73 -12.79 11.16 3.99
CA ASN A 73 -13.98 10.56 3.40
C ASN A 73 -13.84 9.07 3.07
N VAL A 74 -13.00 8.33 3.80
CA VAL A 74 -12.91 6.88 3.72
C VAL A 74 -14.01 6.25 4.58
N GLY A 75 -14.67 5.20 4.08
CA GLY A 75 -15.61 4.41 4.89
C GLY A 75 -14.90 3.70 6.04
N THR A 76 -15.27 4.01 7.29
CA THR A 76 -14.60 3.57 8.52
C THR A 76 -15.40 2.54 9.33
N LYS A 77 -16.44 1.93 8.74
CA LYS A 77 -17.23 0.88 9.43
C LYS A 77 -16.40 -0.36 9.75
N GLY A 78 -15.38 -0.64 8.93
CA GLY A 78 -14.44 -1.73 9.11
C GLY A 78 -13.23 -1.38 9.99
N VAL A 79 -13.15 -0.16 10.56
CA VAL A 79 -12.14 0.18 11.58
C VAL A 79 -12.65 -0.31 12.93
N LEU A 80 -12.10 -1.41 13.39
CA LEU A 80 -12.47 -2.08 14.62
C LEU A 80 -11.55 -1.67 15.76
N PHE A 81 -12.10 -1.60 16.98
CA PHE A 81 -11.34 -1.31 18.19
C PHE A 81 -11.08 -2.59 18.99
N ASP A 82 -9.81 -2.82 19.33
CA ASP A 82 -9.39 -3.90 20.20
C ASP A 82 -9.28 -3.41 21.66
N ALA A 83 -9.87 -4.13 22.58
CA ALA A 83 -9.85 -3.74 23.99
C ALA A 83 -8.61 -4.20 24.75
N GLU A 84 -7.87 -5.18 24.22
CA GLU A 84 -6.76 -5.84 24.89
C GLU A 84 -5.40 -5.40 24.34
N HIS A 85 -5.34 -5.05 23.06
CA HIS A 85 -4.10 -4.68 22.38
C HIS A 85 -4.08 -3.19 22.05
N PRO A 86 -2.94 -2.48 22.28
CA PRO A 86 -2.80 -1.07 21.94
C PRO A 86 -2.75 -0.87 20.42
N THR A 87 -2.96 0.36 19.99
CA THR A 87 -2.70 0.76 18.60
C THR A 87 -1.22 0.56 18.26
N THR A 88 -0.93 0.00 17.10
CA THR A 88 0.43 -0.19 16.59
C THR A 88 1.14 1.14 16.39
N LEU A 89 2.39 1.21 16.84
CA LEU A 89 3.25 2.37 16.73
C LEU A 89 4.50 2.03 15.92
N ALA A 90 4.86 2.88 14.99
CA ALA A 90 6.14 2.87 14.29
C ALA A 90 6.94 4.11 14.68
N PHE A 91 8.22 3.94 15.02
CA PHE A 91 9.16 5.02 15.25
C PHE A 91 10.16 5.03 14.11
N VAL A 92 10.39 6.20 13.54
CA VAL A 92 11.21 6.36 12.35
C VAL A 92 12.18 7.51 12.55
N SER A 93 13.47 7.28 12.34
CA SER A 93 14.47 8.35 12.18
C SER A 93 15.07 8.30 10.78
N LEU A 94 15.56 9.45 10.32
CA LEU A 94 16.23 9.64 9.04
C LEU A 94 17.59 10.24 9.33
N THR A 95 18.65 9.58 8.85
CA THR A 95 20.01 10.12 8.83
C THR A 95 20.30 10.81 7.49
N ASP A 96 21.29 11.70 7.43
CA ASP A 96 21.63 12.47 6.21
C ASP A 96 22.10 11.59 5.05
N ASP A 97 22.63 10.40 5.34
CA ASP A 97 22.99 9.38 4.34
C ASP A 97 21.76 8.63 3.78
N GLY A 98 20.56 8.92 4.31
CA GLY A 98 19.30 8.33 3.89
C GLY A 98 19.01 6.98 4.54
N GLU A 99 19.85 6.51 5.47
CA GLU A 99 19.52 5.35 6.30
C GLU A 99 18.33 5.67 7.19
N ARG A 100 17.45 4.69 7.34
CA ARG A 100 16.26 4.79 8.19
C ARG A 100 16.37 3.78 9.31
N ASP A 101 16.22 4.28 10.53
CA ASP A 101 16.09 3.41 11.71
C ASP A 101 14.60 3.29 12.04
N PHE A 102 14.12 2.05 12.17
CA PHE A 102 12.71 1.73 12.40
C PHE A 102 12.55 0.83 13.61
N VAL A 103 11.60 1.19 14.47
CA VAL A 103 11.12 0.31 15.52
C VAL A 103 9.60 0.21 15.42
N PHE A 104 9.11 -1.02 15.35
CA PHE A 104 7.67 -1.31 15.35
C PHE A 104 7.27 -1.91 16.70
N ASN A 105 6.33 -1.27 17.37
CA ASN A 105 5.58 -1.83 18.49
C ASN A 105 4.23 -2.29 17.98
N ARG A 106 4.18 -3.54 17.50
CA ARG A 106 2.97 -4.13 16.94
C ARG A 106 1.91 -4.34 18.01
N GLY A 107 0.68 -4.02 17.71
CA GLY A 107 -0.48 -4.14 18.58
C GLY A 107 -1.70 -4.72 17.84
N ALA A 108 -2.82 -4.04 17.94
CA ALA A 108 -4.12 -4.49 17.47
C ALA A 108 -4.21 -4.84 15.97
N ASP A 109 -3.31 -4.31 15.11
CA ASP A 109 -3.25 -4.69 13.69
C ASP A 109 -2.93 -6.17 13.47
N GLY A 110 -2.30 -6.81 14.45
CA GLY A 110 -2.03 -8.25 14.46
C GLY A 110 -3.21 -9.14 14.82
N GLU A 111 -4.33 -8.57 15.28
CA GLU A 111 -5.45 -9.27 15.91
C GLU A 111 -6.74 -9.24 15.06
N LEU A 112 -6.64 -8.93 13.77
CA LEU A 112 -7.79 -8.98 12.85
C LEU A 112 -8.17 -10.45 12.59
N THR A 113 -9.38 -10.83 12.99
CA THR A 113 -9.89 -12.20 12.84
C THR A 113 -10.75 -12.34 11.58
N ARG A 114 -10.97 -13.59 11.14
CA ARG A 114 -11.82 -13.87 9.97
C ARG A 114 -13.26 -13.38 10.15
N THR A 115 -13.78 -13.40 11.37
CA THR A 115 -15.12 -12.91 11.70
C THR A 115 -15.25 -11.39 11.64
N ASP A 116 -14.14 -10.69 11.73
CA ASP A 116 -14.08 -9.22 11.60
C ASP A 116 -14.25 -8.73 10.15
N VAL A 117 -14.01 -9.61 9.17
CA VAL A 117 -13.99 -9.26 7.74
C VAL A 117 -15.18 -9.92 7.03
N LEU A 118 -16.12 -9.09 6.58
CA LEU A 118 -17.28 -9.54 5.80
C LEU A 118 -17.08 -9.20 4.32
N ILE A 119 -16.89 -10.21 3.49
CA ILE A 119 -16.83 -10.05 2.03
C ILE A 119 -18.25 -10.06 1.49
N LYS A 120 -18.67 -8.93 0.93
CA LYS A 120 -19.97 -8.80 0.28
C LYS A 120 -19.91 -9.45 -1.09
N THR A 121 -20.86 -10.33 -1.37
CA THR A 121 -21.00 -10.99 -2.67
C THR A 121 -21.72 -10.12 -3.69
N ASN A 122 -21.38 -10.26 -4.97
CA ASN A 122 -22.10 -9.68 -6.12
C ASN A 122 -22.07 -8.14 -6.22
N GLN A 123 -21.05 -7.47 -5.66
CA GLN A 123 -20.92 -6.01 -5.78
C GLN A 123 -19.81 -5.56 -6.74
N SER A 124 -19.07 -6.48 -7.35
CA SER A 124 -17.92 -6.17 -8.22
C SER A 124 -17.03 -5.11 -7.56
N GLU A 125 -16.50 -5.43 -6.41
CA GLU A 125 -15.60 -4.55 -5.64
C GLU A 125 -14.14 -4.86 -5.99
N ILE A 126 -13.26 -3.91 -5.69
CA ILE A 126 -11.81 -4.10 -5.74
C ILE A 126 -11.33 -4.26 -4.31
N TYR A 127 -10.71 -5.39 -4.01
CA TYR A 127 -10.07 -5.64 -2.72
C TYR A 127 -8.57 -5.43 -2.84
N HIS A 128 -8.05 -4.50 -2.06
CA HIS A 128 -6.63 -4.19 -2.00
C HIS A 128 -6.00 -4.72 -0.72
N PHE A 129 -5.00 -5.56 -0.91
CA PHE A 129 -4.19 -6.18 0.12
C PHE A 129 -2.80 -5.55 0.07
N GLY A 130 -2.59 -4.42 0.75
CA GLY A 130 -1.35 -3.65 0.68
C GLY A 130 -0.82 -3.38 2.08
N SER A 131 -0.19 -4.35 2.71
CA SER A 131 0.18 -4.26 4.11
C SER A 131 1.63 -4.68 4.36
N ALA A 132 2.36 -3.86 5.10
CA ALA A 132 3.70 -4.19 5.56
C ALA A 132 3.71 -5.22 6.72
N THR A 133 2.63 -5.31 7.50
CA THR A 133 2.55 -6.12 8.72
C THR A 133 1.65 -7.34 8.62
N ALA A 134 0.65 -7.35 7.70
CA ALA A 134 -0.40 -8.38 7.72
C ALA A 134 0.11 -9.79 7.45
N LEU A 135 1.19 -9.97 6.68
CA LEU A 135 1.80 -11.29 6.43
C LEU A 135 2.83 -11.72 7.50
N LEU A 136 3.10 -10.88 8.49
CA LEU A 136 3.90 -11.29 9.65
C LEU A 136 3.13 -12.31 10.51
N PRO A 137 3.82 -13.21 11.23
CA PRO A 137 3.16 -14.21 12.08
C PRO A 137 2.17 -13.59 13.06
N SER A 138 0.88 -13.88 12.91
CA SER A 138 -0.22 -13.36 13.74
C SER A 138 -1.57 -13.94 13.30
N VAL A 139 -2.63 -13.70 14.06
CA VAL A 139 -4.01 -14.03 13.68
C VAL A 139 -4.42 -13.32 12.38
N THR A 140 -3.97 -12.08 12.21
CA THR A 140 -4.22 -11.29 10.99
C THR A 140 -3.66 -11.96 9.74
N ARG A 141 -2.51 -12.63 9.80
CA ARG A 141 -1.94 -13.33 8.64
C ARG A 141 -2.88 -14.37 8.06
N ASP A 142 -3.42 -15.23 8.91
CA ASP A 142 -4.30 -16.32 8.46
C ASP A 142 -5.62 -15.76 7.92
N THR A 143 -6.13 -14.72 8.58
CA THR A 143 -7.30 -13.95 8.11
C THR A 143 -7.05 -13.32 6.75
N TYR A 144 -5.92 -12.64 6.57
CA TYR A 144 -5.54 -11.93 5.35
C TYR A 144 -5.47 -12.87 4.15
N ILE A 145 -4.80 -14.02 4.32
CA ILE A 145 -4.68 -15.07 3.29
C ILE A 145 -6.06 -15.66 2.95
N SER A 146 -6.85 -16.03 3.98
CA SER A 146 -8.20 -16.58 3.78
C SER A 146 -9.14 -15.62 3.06
N VAL A 147 -9.04 -14.31 3.36
CA VAL A 147 -9.85 -13.28 2.70
C VAL A 147 -9.42 -13.07 1.25
N MET A 148 -8.10 -13.10 0.94
CA MET A 148 -7.62 -13.05 -0.44
C MET A 148 -8.17 -14.22 -1.27
N GLU A 149 -8.10 -15.43 -0.74
CA GLU A 149 -8.64 -16.64 -1.39
C GLU A 149 -10.14 -16.51 -1.64
N GLU A 150 -10.89 -16.06 -0.63
CA GLU A 150 -12.34 -15.86 -0.76
C GLU A 150 -12.69 -14.81 -1.81
N CYS A 151 -12.00 -13.67 -1.83
CA CYS A 151 -12.22 -12.63 -2.84
C CYS A 151 -11.99 -13.19 -4.25
N SER A 152 -10.89 -13.90 -4.46
CA SER A 152 -10.58 -14.51 -5.75
C SER A 152 -11.61 -15.57 -6.16
N SER A 153 -12.09 -16.40 -5.21
CA SER A 153 -13.11 -17.43 -5.49
C SER A 153 -14.50 -16.87 -5.81
N LYS A 154 -14.74 -15.58 -5.47
CA LYS A 154 -15.98 -14.85 -5.75
C LYS A 154 -15.87 -13.91 -6.95
N ASP A 155 -14.84 -14.05 -7.77
CA ASP A 155 -14.56 -13.22 -8.95
C ASP A 155 -14.44 -11.71 -8.62
N GLU A 156 -14.06 -11.38 -7.37
CA GLU A 156 -13.74 -10.01 -6.99
C GLU A 156 -12.30 -9.67 -7.41
N PHE A 157 -12.06 -8.42 -7.78
CA PHE A 157 -10.73 -8.02 -8.23
C PHE A 157 -9.76 -7.86 -7.05
N VAL A 158 -8.70 -8.67 -7.02
CA VAL A 158 -7.67 -8.65 -5.98
C VAL A 158 -6.46 -7.86 -6.46
N SER A 159 -6.12 -6.78 -5.76
CA SER A 159 -4.87 -6.03 -5.90
C SER A 159 -3.98 -6.32 -4.70
N PHE A 160 -2.70 -6.55 -4.94
CA PHE A 160 -1.73 -6.88 -3.90
C PHE A 160 -0.48 -6.00 -3.99
N ASP A 161 -0.01 -5.49 -2.84
CA ASP A 161 1.26 -4.78 -2.65
C ASP A 161 1.93 -5.38 -1.39
N PRO A 162 2.96 -6.22 -1.54
CA PRO A 162 3.61 -6.89 -0.41
C PRO A 162 4.31 -5.92 0.54
N ASN A 163 4.67 -4.75 0.07
CA ASN A 163 5.16 -3.61 0.86
C ASN A 163 6.29 -3.99 1.82
N TYR A 164 7.37 -4.57 1.28
CA TYR A 164 8.52 -5.06 2.03
C TYR A 164 9.15 -3.99 2.93
N ARG A 165 9.43 -4.39 4.15
CA ARG A 165 10.20 -3.61 5.12
C ARG A 165 11.22 -4.52 5.77
N SER A 166 12.50 -4.37 5.44
CA SER A 166 13.58 -5.24 5.93
C SER A 166 13.59 -5.38 7.45
N ALA A 167 13.31 -4.30 8.18
CA ALA A 167 13.25 -4.30 9.65
C ALA A 167 12.15 -5.19 10.27
N LEU A 168 11.14 -5.62 9.49
CA LEU A 168 10.03 -6.46 9.95
C LEU A 168 10.25 -7.94 9.68
N TRP A 169 11.20 -8.29 8.84
CA TRP A 169 11.42 -9.66 8.40
C TRP A 169 12.77 -10.20 8.92
N LEU A 170 12.80 -11.47 9.26
CA LEU A 170 14.04 -12.14 9.67
C LEU A 170 15.08 -12.08 8.54
N ASN A 171 14.66 -12.27 7.31
CA ASN A 171 15.44 -12.18 6.08
C ASN A 171 14.49 -12.13 4.86
N GLU A 172 15.06 -11.94 3.67
CA GLU A 172 14.32 -11.91 2.39
C GLU A 172 13.61 -13.24 2.07
N ASP A 173 14.17 -14.39 2.46
CA ASP A 173 13.56 -15.69 2.23
C ASP A 173 12.27 -15.87 3.05
N ALA A 174 12.23 -15.35 4.27
CA ALA A 174 11.02 -15.36 5.09
C ALA A 174 9.90 -14.51 4.45
N PHE A 175 10.25 -13.33 3.93
CA PHE A 175 9.33 -12.50 3.17
C PHE A 175 8.83 -13.21 1.91
N LYS A 176 9.74 -13.72 1.09
CA LYS A 176 9.45 -14.46 -0.14
C LYS A 176 8.51 -15.64 0.11
N THR A 177 8.77 -16.42 1.14
CA THR A 177 7.95 -17.57 1.54
C THR A 177 6.52 -17.16 1.91
N ALA A 178 6.34 -16.01 2.56
CA ALA A 178 5.04 -15.51 2.94
C ALA A 178 4.25 -14.92 1.76
N VAL A 179 4.93 -14.26 0.81
CA VAL A 179 4.30 -13.51 -0.28
C VAL A 179 3.94 -14.39 -1.49
N LEU A 180 4.86 -15.25 -1.95
CA LEU A 180 4.66 -15.99 -3.21
C LEU A 180 3.37 -16.82 -3.25
N PRO A 181 2.91 -17.49 -2.17
CA PRO A 181 1.64 -18.21 -2.19
C PRO A 181 0.41 -17.35 -2.46
N CYS A 182 0.49 -16.03 -2.20
CA CYS A 182 -0.61 -15.10 -2.41
C CYS A 182 -0.82 -14.73 -3.90
N LEU A 183 0.21 -14.91 -4.74
CA LEU A 183 0.18 -14.47 -6.14
C LEU A 183 -0.85 -15.21 -6.98
N LYS A 184 -1.17 -16.46 -6.67
CA LYS A 184 -2.20 -17.24 -7.37
C LYS A 184 -3.62 -16.64 -7.27
N TRP A 185 -3.86 -15.77 -6.29
CA TRP A 185 -5.14 -15.08 -6.10
C TRP A 185 -5.09 -13.61 -6.55
N THR A 186 -3.91 -13.14 -7.01
CA THR A 186 -3.64 -11.73 -7.29
C THR A 186 -3.90 -11.42 -8.76
N HIS A 187 -4.79 -10.46 -9.03
CA HIS A 187 -5.05 -9.94 -10.37
C HIS A 187 -4.10 -8.80 -10.75
N LEU A 188 -3.74 -7.96 -9.78
CA LEU A 188 -2.80 -6.85 -9.93
C LEU A 188 -1.79 -6.87 -8.80
N LEU A 189 -0.53 -7.06 -9.14
CA LEU A 189 0.60 -6.96 -8.23
C LEU A 189 1.31 -5.62 -8.45
N LYS A 190 1.55 -4.87 -7.39
CA LYS A 190 2.49 -3.75 -7.41
C LYS A 190 3.69 -4.11 -6.53
N VAL A 191 4.89 -3.94 -7.06
CA VAL A 191 6.15 -4.13 -6.34
C VAL A 191 7.11 -2.98 -6.61
N SER A 192 8.09 -2.78 -5.74
CA SER A 192 9.28 -1.96 -6.01
C SER A 192 10.30 -2.73 -6.85
N GLU A 193 11.34 -2.04 -7.35
CA GLU A 193 12.48 -2.66 -8.04
C GLU A 193 13.18 -3.68 -7.12
N GLU A 194 13.36 -3.35 -5.83
CA GLU A 194 13.92 -4.24 -4.80
C GLU A 194 13.04 -5.48 -4.57
N GLU A 195 11.74 -5.29 -4.39
CA GLU A 195 10.79 -6.39 -4.19
C GLU A 195 10.73 -7.32 -5.40
N LEU A 196 10.85 -6.79 -6.63
CA LEU A 196 10.93 -7.62 -7.82
C LEU A 196 12.16 -8.53 -7.79
N VAL A 197 13.32 -8.00 -7.40
CA VAL A 197 14.56 -8.80 -7.27
C VAL A 197 14.40 -9.88 -6.21
N ILE A 198 13.89 -9.53 -5.04
CA ILE A 198 13.69 -10.47 -3.94
C ILE A 198 12.70 -11.58 -4.35
N LEU A 199 11.51 -11.23 -4.83
CA LEU A 199 10.45 -12.19 -5.15
C LEU A 199 10.78 -13.00 -6.40
N GLY A 200 11.30 -12.34 -7.44
CA GLY A 200 11.69 -12.97 -8.70
C GLY A 200 12.96 -13.83 -8.60
N GLY A 201 13.78 -13.58 -7.57
CA GLY A 201 15.03 -14.31 -7.33
C GLY A 201 16.10 -14.06 -8.40
N ASN A 202 16.00 -12.94 -9.14
CA ASN A 202 16.93 -12.61 -10.22
C ASN A 202 17.06 -11.09 -10.37
N ASN A 203 18.28 -10.62 -10.66
CA ASN A 203 18.53 -9.20 -10.93
C ASN A 203 18.05 -8.76 -12.33
N ASP A 204 17.81 -9.69 -13.25
CA ASP A 204 17.17 -9.40 -14.53
C ASP A 204 15.67 -9.30 -14.33
N SER A 205 15.13 -8.11 -14.52
CA SER A 205 13.71 -7.82 -14.33
C SER A 205 12.81 -8.65 -15.25
N SER A 206 13.27 -9.02 -16.46
CA SER A 206 12.50 -9.83 -17.40
C SER A 206 12.31 -11.24 -16.88
N ILE A 207 13.37 -11.85 -16.34
CA ILE A 207 13.32 -13.19 -15.73
C ILE A 207 12.44 -13.17 -14.47
N GLY A 208 12.61 -12.14 -13.62
CA GLY A 208 11.79 -11.97 -12.42
C GLY A 208 10.30 -11.84 -12.74
N LEU A 209 9.96 -11.02 -13.75
CA LEU A 209 8.57 -10.85 -14.20
C LEU A 209 7.98 -12.13 -14.76
N GLU A 210 8.71 -12.85 -15.62
CA GLU A 210 8.27 -14.13 -16.17
C GLU A 210 7.96 -15.14 -15.06
N TYR A 211 8.83 -15.23 -14.06
CA TYR A 211 8.61 -16.09 -12.90
C TYR A 211 7.34 -15.70 -12.13
N LEU A 212 7.13 -14.41 -11.83
CA LEU A 212 5.94 -13.95 -11.10
C LEU A 212 4.64 -14.13 -11.91
N HIS A 213 4.68 -13.92 -13.23
CA HIS A 213 3.55 -14.23 -14.10
C HIS A 213 3.23 -15.74 -14.08
N GLY A 214 4.26 -16.59 -14.08
CA GLY A 214 4.12 -18.05 -13.96
C GLY A 214 3.44 -18.51 -12.68
N LEU A 215 3.45 -17.70 -11.61
CA LEU A 215 2.73 -17.96 -10.36
C LEU A 215 1.25 -17.54 -10.38
N GLY A 216 0.77 -17.03 -11.52
CA GLY A 216 -0.64 -16.73 -11.73
C GLY A 216 -1.02 -15.25 -11.69
N CYS A 217 -0.07 -14.34 -11.53
CA CYS A 217 -0.34 -12.90 -11.51
C CYS A 217 -0.30 -12.28 -12.93
N PRO A 218 -1.44 -11.91 -13.56
CA PRO A 218 -1.47 -11.45 -14.94
C PRO A 218 -1.03 -10.01 -15.15
N PHE A 219 -1.12 -9.16 -14.12
CA PHE A 219 -0.80 -7.73 -14.23
C PHE A 219 0.17 -7.32 -13.13
N ILE A 220 1.37 -6.88 -13.52
CA ILE A 220 2.44 -6.48 -12.61
C ILE A 220 2.87 -5.04 -12.91
N LEU A 221 2.95 -4.23 -11.87
CA LEU A 221 3.48 -2.86 -11.89
C LEU A 221 4.72 -2.80 -11.01
N VAL A 222 5.86 -2.44 -11.59
CA VAL A 222 7.11 -2.26 -10.85
C VAL A 222 7.45 -0.79 -10.75
N THR A 223 7.40 -0.23 -9.55
CA THR A 223 7.76 1.18 -9.32
C THR A 223 9.27 1.33 -9.28
N LEU A 224 9.80 2.24 -10.12
CA LEU A 224 11.24 2.51 -10.33
C LEU A 224 11.64 3.90 -9.80
N GLY A 225 10.91 4.42 -8.80
CA GLY A 225 11.11 5.75 -8.23
C GLY A 225 11.02 6.84 -9.31
N LYS A 226 12.02 7.71 -9.39
CA LYS A 226 12.06 8.82 -10.37
C LYS A 226 12.07 8.40 -11.83
N LYS A 227 12.43 7.15 -12.13
CA LYS A 227 12.40 6.63 -13.51
C LYS A 227 10.95 6.35 -14.00
N GLY A 228 10.00 6.20 -13.09
CA GLY A 228 8.59 5.90 -13.40
C GLY A 228 8.20 4.48 -13.02
N THR A 229 7.43 3.80 -13.87
CA THR A 229 6.88 2.47 -13.60
C THR A 229 7.05 1.55 -14.79
N LEU A 230 7.60 0.35 -14.57
CA LEU A 230 7.60 -0.73 -15.54
C LEU A 230 6.25 -1.45 -15.47
N VAL A 231 5.54 -1.45 -16.58
CA VAL A 231 4.26 -2.14 -16.77
C VAL A 231 4.52 -3.50 -17.41
N SER A 232 3.98 -4.56 -16.83
CA SER A 232 4.01 -5.91 -17.39
C SER A 232 2.61 -6.50 -17.41
N TYR A 233 2.01 -6.61 -18.61
CA TYR A 233 0.65 -7.07 -18.82
C TYR A 233 0.41 -7.50 -20.28
N ASN A 234 -0.10 -8.70 -20.54
CA ASN A 234 -0.46 -9.19 -21.88
C ASN A 234 0.65 -8.95 -22.92
N ASN A 235 1.87 -9.38 -22.65
CA ASN A 235 3.07 -9.19 -23.48
C ASN A 235 3.53 -7.72 -23.63
N LEU A 236 2.92 -6.77 -22.92
CA LEU A 236 3.44 -5.42 -22.80
C LEU A 236 4.51 -5.40 -21.70
N HIS A 237 5.72 -5.01 -22.06
CA HIS A 237 6.80 -4.66 -21.13
C HIS A 237 7.26 -3.25 -21.48
N LYS A 238 6.80 -2.26 -20.70
CA LYS A 238 7.08 -0.86 -21.03
C LYS A 238 7.29 -0.01 -19.78
N ILE A 239 8.32 0.80 -19.79
CA ILE A 239 8.50 1.83 -18.77
C ILE A 239 7.68 3.06 -19.15
N VAL A 240 6.79 3.46 -18.25
CA VAL A 240 6.05 4.71 -18.32
C VAL A 240 6.76 5.70 -17.40
N PRO A 241 7.32 6.81 -17.94
CA PRO A 241 8.14 7.72 -17.15
C PRO A 241 7.34 8.46 -16.08
N SER A 242 7.98 8.81 -14.97
CA SER A 242 7.44 9.72 -13.97
C SER A 242 7.66 11.19 -14.39
N ILE A 243 7.03 12.11 -13.66
CA ILE A 243 7.28 13.54 -13.82
C ILE A 243 8.45 13.99 -12.93
N PRO A 244 9.26 14.96 -13.39
CA PRO A 244 10.32 15.52 -12.56
C PRO A 244 9.71 16.38 -11.42
N ILE A 245 10.12 16.11 -10.19
CA ILE A 245 9.74 16.88 -9.00
C ILE A 245 10.94 17.12 -8.08
N LYS A 246 10.81 18.10 -7.21
CA LYS A 246 11.71 18.23 -6.05
C LYS A 246 11.09 17.47 -4.89
N SER A 247 11.65 16.29 -4.59
CA SER A 247 11.17 15.46 -3.48
C SER A 247 11.57 16.08 -2.14
N ILE A 248 10.60 16.09 -1.20
CA ILE A 248 10.76 16.46 0.21
C ILE A 248 10.68 15.20 1.07
N ASP A 249 9.67 14.36 0.83
CA ASP A 249 9.41 13.13 1.58
C ASP A 249 8.79 12.10 0.63
N SER A 250 9.36 10.90 0.56
CA SER A 250 8.84 9.84 -0.30
C SER A 250 7.84 8.90 0.38
N THR A 251 7.49 9.19 1.63
CA THR A 251 6.55 8.38 2.40
C THR A 251 5.18 8.37 1.73
N GLY A 252 4.62 7.18 1.53
CA GLY A 252 3.30 6.99 0.92
C GLY A 252 3.24 7.20 -0.60
N ALA A 253 4.36 7.48 -1.29
CA ALA A 253 4.34 7.67 -2.75
C ALA A 253 3.90 6.41 -3.50
N GLY A 254 4.36 5.23 -3.07
CA GLY A 254 3.93 3.93 -3.61
C GLY A 254 2.44 3.66 -3.35
N ASP A 255 1.97 4.00 -2.15
CA ASP A 255 0.57 3.86 -1.77
C ASP A 255 -0.33 4.80 -2.59
N ALA A 256 0.12 6.05 -2.80
CA ALA A 256 -0.56 7.02 -3.63
C ALA A 256 -0.58 6.59 -5.11
N PHE A 257 0.49 6.00 -5.61
CA PHE A 257 0.56 5.44 -6.95
C PHE A 257 -0.48 4.32 -7.13
N ILE A 258 -0.45 3.28 -6.28
CA ILE A 258 -1.40 2.17 -6.43
C ILE A 258 -2.83 2.63 -6.14
N GLY A 259 -3.06 3.52 -5.18
CA GLY A 259 -4.37 4.13 -4.93
C GLY A 259 -4.94 4.84 -6.16
N ALA A 260 -4.10 5.54 -6.93
CA ALA A 260 -4.50 6.18 -8.18
C ALA A 260 -4.84 5.18 -9.30
N ILE A 261 -4.13 4.06 -9.39
CA ILE A 261 -4.48 2.94 -10.28
C ILE A 261 -5.86 2.39 -9.90
N LEU A 262 -6.06 2.05 -8.62
CA LEU A 262 -7.31 1.47 -8.14
C LEU A 262 -8.50 2.44 -8.29
N TYR A 263 -8.28 3.74 -8.09
CA TYR A 263 -9.28 4.77 -8.38
C TYR A 263 -9.75 4.72 -9.83
N GLN A 264 -8.82 4.61 -10.78
CA GLN A 264 -9.17 4.56 -12.20
C GLN A 264 -9.88 3.26 -12.57
N LEU A 265 -9.41 2.10 -12.08
CA LEU A 265 -10.10 0.81 -12.23
C LEU A 265 -11.55 0.91 -11.74
N ALA A 266 -11.73 1.45 -10.54
CA ALA A 266 -13.05 1.60 -9.92
C ALA A 266 -13.96 2.56 -10.69
N LYS A 267 -13.40 3.68 -11.18
CA LYS A 267 -14.12 4.70 -11.96
C LYS A 267 -14.61 4.17 -13.30
N HIS A 268 -13.74 3.48 -14.01
CA HIS A 268 -14.09 2.94 -15.35
C HIS A 268 -14.88 1.65 -15.29
N ARG A 269 -14.99 1.02 -14.12
CA ARG A 269 -15.62 -0.30 -13.93
C ARG A 269 -15.07 -1.36 -14.90
N LYS A 270 -13.78 -1.28 -15.15
CA LYS A 270 -13.07 -2.08 -16.15
C LYS A 270 -11.81 -2.62 -15.52
N VAL A 271 -11.53 -3.89 -15.72
CA VAL A 271 -10.36 -4.61 -15.17
C VAL A 271 -9.46 -5.21 -16.25
N SER A 272 -9.81 -5.00 -17.52
CA SER A 272 -8.96 -5.32 -18.68
C SER A 272 -8.80 -4.10 -19.57
N PHE A 273 -7.60 -3.87 -20.09
CA PHE A 273 -7.24 -2.64 -20.80
C PHE A 273 -6.41 -2.96 -22.03
N ASP A 274 -6.47 -2.09 -23.03
CA ASP A 274 -5.45 -2.07 -24.05
C ASP A 274 -4.17 -1.37 -23.55
N HIS A 275 -3.09 -1.48 -24.33
CA HIS A 275 -1.79 -0.97 -23.94
C HIS A 275 -1.76 0.57 -23.81
N SER A 276 -2.55 1.30 -24.59
CA SER A 276 -2.63 2.77 -24.55
C SER A 276 -3.34 3.23 -23.29
N GLU A 277 -4.47 2.62 -22.96
CA GLU A 277 -5.24 2.88 -21.74
C GLU A 277 -4.37 2.64 -20.49
N LEU A 278 -3.64 1.53 -20.45
CA LEU A 278 -2.74 1.21 -19.34
C LEU A 278 -1.64 2.26 -19.17
N CYS A 279 -0.99 2.66 -20.27
CA CYS A 279 0.04 3.70 -20.21
C CYS A 279 -0.53 5.04 -19.69
N GLN A 280 -1.73 5.41 -20.08
CA GLN A 280 -2.39 6.62 -19.60
C GLN A 280 -2.72 6.53 -18.11
N MET A 281 -3.23 5.36 -17.66
CA MET A 281 -3.50 5.11 -16.24
C MET A 281 -2.23 5.20 -15.39
N VAL A 282 -1.15 4.59 -15.86
CA VAL A 282 0.13 4.61 -15.15
C VAL A 282 0.77 6.01 -15.17
N THR A 283 0.63 6.77 -16.27
CA THR A 283 1.07 8.17 -16.32
C THR A 283 0.36 9.02 -15.26
N PHE A 284 -0.96 8.87 -15.14
CA PHE A 284 -1.73 9.54 -14.09
C PHE A 284 -1.27 9.11 -12.68
N ALA A 285 -1.09 7.81 -12.46
CA ALA A 285 -0.67 7.29 -11.17
C ALA A 285 0.76 7.73 -10.78
N ASN A 286 1.70 7.74 -11.74
CA ASN A 286 3.05 8.29 -11.55
C ASN A 286 2.99 9.76 -11.12
N LYS A 287 2.10 10.55 -11.72
CA LYS A 287 1.90 11.96 -11.35
C LYS A 287 1.39 12.11 -9.92
N VAL A 288 0.40 11.28 -9.51
CA VAL A 288 -0.12 11.27 -8.13
C VAL A 288 0.99 10.90 -7.14
N GLY A 289 1.72 9.82 -7.39
CA GLY A 289 2.84 9.40 -6.54
C GLY A 289 3.95 10.44 -6.45
N ALA A 290 4.33 11.05 -7.58
CA ALA A 290 5.34 12.11 -7.60
C ALA A 290 4.91 13.33 -6.80
N LEU A 291 3.68 13.82 -6.97
CA LEU A 291 3.18 14.98 -6.22
C LEU A 291 3.07 14.70 -4.72
N THR A 292 2.76 13.48 -4.31
CA THR A 292 2.80 13.09 -2.90
C THR A 292 4.18 13.31 -2.29
N CYS A 293 5.27 13.13 -3.05
CA CYS A 293 6.63 13.38 -2.57
C CYS A 293 6.96 14.88 -2.34
N THR A 294 6.13 15.82 -2.74
CA THR A 294 6.42 17.26 -2.62
C THR A 294 6.04 17.86 -1.26
N GLN A 295 5.46 17.07 -0.36
CA GLN A 295 5.04 17.48 0.98
C GLN A 295 5.39 16.39 2.00
N MET A 296 5.47 16.76 3.28
CA MET A 296 5.74 15.80 4.36
C MET A 296 4.50 14.99 4.75
N GLY A 297 4.70 13.68 4.92
CA GLY A 297 3.69 12.70 5.35
C GLY A 297 2.95 12.05 4.18
N ALA A 298 2.21 10.96 4.47
CA ALA A 298 1.49 10.18 3.46
C ALA A 298 0.10 10.78 3.17
N ILE A 299 -0.90 10.53 4.02
CA ILE A 299 -2.31 10.95 3.79
C ILE A 299 -2.44 12.47 3.57
N SER A 300 -1.69 13.29 4.32
CA SER A 300 -1.73 14.75 4.18
C SER A 300 -1.19 15.24 2.84
N ALA A 301 -0.20 14.56 2.29
CA ALA A 301 0.51 14.93 1.07
C ALA A 301 -0.18 14.47 -0.24
N ILE A 302 -1.19 13.61 -0.16
CA ILE A 302 -1.92 13.14 -1.36
C ILE A 302 -2.56 14.34 -2.06
N PRO A 303 -2.30 14.54 -3.37
CA PRO A 303 -2.86 15.65 -4.13
C PRO A 303 -4.36 15.46 -4.40
N THR A 304 -5.06 16.58 -4.54
CA THR A 304 -6.43 16.60 -5.07
C THR A 304 -6.44 16.54 -6.61
N LEU A 305 -7.61 16.22 -7.21
CA LEU A 305 -7.74 16.24 -8.66
C LEU A 305 -7.44 17.61 -9.27
N ASP A 306 -7.73 18.70 -8.56
CA ASP A 306 -7.46 20.06 -9.07
C ASP A 306 -5.96 20.37 -9.07
N GLN A 307 -5.24 20.01 -8.02
CA GLN A 307 -3.78 20.12 -7.99
C GLN A 307 -3.10 19.29 -9.11
N LEU A 308 -3.68 18.14 -9.43
CA LEU A 308 -3.19 17.31 -10.55
C LEU A 308 -3.37 17.97 -11.91
N LYS A 309 -4.36 18.83 -12.12
CA LYS A 309 -4.59 19.57 -13.38
C LYS A 309 -3.57 20.70 -13.58
N GLU A 310 -3.08 21.31 -12.50
CA GLU A 310 -2.14 22.43 -12.53
C GLU A 310 -0.73 22.03 -12.95
N VAL A 311 -0.36 20.77 -12.77
CA VAL A 311 0.95 20.24 -13.17
C VAL A 311 0.85 19.70 -14.59
N LYS A 312 1.65 20.27 -15.50
CA LYS A 312 1.70 19.87 -16.92
C LYS A 312 2.57 18.63 -17.11
#